data_8b48b864179beb07804946f63f08ae89
#
_entry.id   8b48b864179beb07804946f63f08ae89
#
_cell.length_a   1.000
_cell.length_b   1.000
_cell.length_c   1.000
_cell.angle_alpha   90.00
_cell.angle_beta   90.00
_cell.angle_gamma   90.00
#
_symmetry.space_group_name_H-M   'P 1'
#
loop_
_entity.id
_entity.type
_entity.pdbx_description
1 polymer ?
#
loop_
_entity_poly.entity_id
_entity_poly.type
_entity_poly.pdbx_seq_one_letter_code
_entity_poly.pdbx_strand_id
1 'polypeptide(L)'
;MRRPTNVSALAAAAALAALLTGCNLAPQHRTPELPVPDTVGSTAATPAQADEASLQAAAALGWVQSQQLREVIALALANNRDLRVAVESIERARAQYGITRADLLPSVTAQAQASRARTAAGMTSATQAASVSTQYTAQLGFASYEIDLWGRVRNLSEAALQQFLQSEQNRRNVQIGLVADVANGWLTLAADQARLQLARDTLASREKAYDCLLYTSPSPRDLST
;
A
#
# COMPACT_ATOMS: atom_id res chain seq x y z
N MET A 1 26.60 -47.57 -47.02
CA MET A 1 26.54 -46.12 -46.81
C MET A 1 25.91 -45.83 -45.43
N ARG A 2 26.71 -45.58 -44.39
CA ARG A 2 26.22 -45.21 -43.05
C ARG A 2 26.03 -43.71 -43.01
N ARG A 3 24.80 -43.25 -42.78
CA ARG A 3 24.50 -41.81 -42.56
C ARG A 3 25.26 -41.36 -41.33
N PRO A 4 26.05 -40.25 -41.37
CA PRO A 4 26.63 -39.70 -40.16
C PRO A 4 25.48 -39.20 -39.29
N THR A 5 25.45 -39.73 -38.10
CA THR A 5 24.41 -39.49 -37.13
C THR A 5 24.39 -38.04 -36.69
N ASN A 6 23.20 -37.47 -36.56
CA ASN A 6 22.89 -36.10 -36.12
C ASN A 6 23.34 -35.75 -34.67
N VAL A 7 24.36 -36.41 -34.14
CA VAL A 7 24.89 -36.24 -32.79
C VAL A 7 25.50 -34.81 -32.64
N SER A 8 26.14 -34.33 -33.70
CA SER A 8 26.69 -32.95 -33.72
C SER A 8 25.58 -31.88 -33.73
N ALA A 9 24.50 -32.13 -34.47
CA ALA A 9 23.34 -31.23 -34.47
C ALA A 9 22.58 -31.23 -33.12
N LEU A 10 22.45 -32.39 -32.48
CA LEU A 10 21.89 -32.55 -31.15
C LEU A 10 22.78 -31.88 -30.07
N ALA A 11 24.09 -32.04 -30.17
CA ALA A 11 25.05 -31.36 -29.27
C ALA A 11 25.03 -29.86 -29.45
N ALA A 12 24.95 -29.33 -30.68
CA ALA A 12 24.83 -27.91 -30.96
C ALA A 12 23.47 -27.36 -30.46
N ALA A 13 22.38 -28.08 -30.65
CA ALA A 13 21.08 -27.70 -30.12
C ALA A 13 21.02 -27.70 -28.59
N ALA A 14 21.66 -28.65 -27.93
CA ALA A 14 21.77 -28.73 -26.47
C ALA A 14 22.65 -27.60 -25.91
N ALA A 15 23.77 -27.26 -26.58
CA ALA A 15 24.63 -26.15 -26.23
C ALA A 15 23.90 -24.81 -26.41
N LEU A 16 23.12 -24.63 -27.48
CA LEU A 16 22.30 -23.46 -27.71
C LEU A 16 21.18 -23.34 -26.66
N ALA A 17 20.53 -24.43 -26.28
CA ALA A 17 19.53 -24.47 -25.21
C ALA A 17 20.12 -24.14 -23.83
N ALA A 18 21.35 -24.58 -23.54
CA ALA A 18 22.07 -24.26 -22.30
C ALA A 18 22.50 -22.79 -22.23
N LEU A 19 22.77 -22.14 -23.39
CA LEU A 19 23.03 -20.71 -23.48
C LEU A 19 21.77 -19.85 -23.32
N LEU A 20 20.59 -20.41 -23.55
CA LEU A 20 19.30 -19.74 -23.40
C LEU A 20 18.77 -19.76 -21.95
N THR A 21 19.36 -20.55 -21.05
CA THR A 21 19.11 -20.40 -19.61
C THR A 21 19.86 -19.16 -19.11
N GLY A 22 19.27 -17.98 -19.35
CA GLY A 22 19.84 -16.70 -18.94
C GLY A 22 20.19 -16.73 -17.46
N CYS A 23 21.45 -16.46 -17.11
CA CYS A 23 21.92 -16.38 -15.73
C CYS A 23 21.18 -15.22 -15.04
N ASN A 24 20.28 -15.53 -14.12
CA ASN A 24 19.71 -14.50 -13.23
C ASN A 24 20.75 -14.22 -12.14
N LEU A 25 21.34 -13.01 -12.13
CA LEU A 25 22.33 -12.57 -11.16
C LEU A 25 21.69 -12.06 -9.86
N ALA A 26 20.37 -11.94 -9.78
CA ALA A 26 19.72 -11.48 -8.56
C ALA A 26 19.82 -12.54 -7.47
N PRO A 27 20.21 -12.17 -6.23
CA PRO A 27 20.21 -13.08 -5.11
C PRO A 27 18.76 -13.54 -4.82
N GLN A 28 18.60 -14.84 -4.56
CA GLN A 28 17.30 -15.35 -4.15
C GLN A 28 16.97 -14.85 -2.75
N HIS A 29 15.84 -14.17 -2.63
CA HIS A 29 15.34 -13.76 -1.33
C HIS A 29 14.93 -15.01 -0.54
N ARG A 30 15.51 -15.19 0.65
CA ARG A 30 15.09 -16.19 1.64
C ARG A 30 14.61 -15.44 2.88
N THR A 31 13.38 -15.69 3.28
CA THR A 31 12.89 -15.17 4.56
C THR A 31 13.72 -15.80 5.67
N PRO A 32 14.41 -14.99 6.51
CA PRO A 32 15.15 -15.54 7.65
C PRO A 32 14.17 -16.21 8.63
N GLU A 33 14.65 -17.23 9.33
CA GLU A 33 13.88 -17.83 10.42
C GLU A 33 13.60 -16.77 11.48
N LEU A 34 12.36 -16.76 11.98
CA LEU A 34 11.97 -15.83 13.04
C LEU A 34 12.77 -16.16 14.31
N PRO A 35 13.39 -15.16 14.98
CA PRO A 35 14.15 -15.39 16.22
C PRO A 35 13.24 -15.63 17.43
N VAL A 36 12.01 -16.05 17.20
CA VAL A 36 10.99 -16.34 18.23
C VAL A 36 10.55 -17.79 18.07
N PRO A 37 10.32 -18.53 19.18
CA PRO A 37 9.79 -19.89 19.10
C PRO A 37 8.42 -19.90 18.41
N ASP A 38 8.16 -20.89 17.56
CA ASP A 38 6.89 -21.08 16.85
C ASP A 38 5.67 -21.21 17.77
N THR A 39 5.90 -21.41 19.04
CA THR A 39 4.85 -21.55 20.09
C THR A 39 5.00 -20.50 21.15
N VAL A 40 4.52 -19.30 20.91
CA VAL A 40 4.25 -18.31 21.95
C VAL A 40 2.82 -18.53 22.43
N GLY A 41 2.66 -19.24 23.57
CA GLY A 41 1.36 -19.47 24.18
C GLY A 41 0.50 -20.47 23.40
N SER A 42 0.79 -21.75 23.61
CA SER A 42 0.02 -22.88 23.11
C SER A 42 -1.43 -22.85 23.63
N THR A 43 -2.30 -22.21 22.90
CA THR A 43 -3.64 -22.74 22.67
C THR A 43 -3.76 -22.95 21.17
N ALA A 44 -3.83 -24.23 20.82
CA ALA A 44 -3.80 -24.77 19.49
C ALA A 44 -4.80 -24.05 18.55
N ALA A 45 -4.30 -23.09 17.79
CA ALA A 45 -4.92 -22.67 16.55
C ALA A 45 -3.86 -22.84 15.46
N THR A 46 -4.05 -23.86 14.65
CA THR A 46 -3.24 -24.14 13.47
C THR A 46 -3.24 -22.91 12.56
N PRO A 47 -2.07 -22.24 12.31
CA PRO A 47 -2.05 -20.97 11.60
C PRO A 47 -2.39 -21.07 10.10
N ALA A 48 -2.63 -22.25 9.60
CA ALA A 48 -2.60 -22.52 8.17
C ALA A 48 -3.91 -22.26 7.40
N GLN A 49 -5.03 -21.92 8.05
CA GLN A 49 -6.33 -21.76 7.37
C GLN A 49 -7.28 -20.71 7.99
N ALA A 50 -6.81 -19.85 8.86
CA ALA A 50 -7.65 -18.73 9.27
C ALA A 50 -7.70 -17.73 8.11
N ASP A 51 -8.87 -17.65 7.49
CA ASP A 51 -9.19 -16.62 6.50
C ASP A 51 -8.80 -15.25 7.08
N GLU A 52 -7.98 -14.48 6.34
CA GLU A 52 -7.42 -13.19 6.83
C GLU A 52 -8.49 -12.24 7.37
N ALA A 53 -9.70 -12.32 6.84
CA ALA A 53 -10.86 -11.57 7.34
C ALA A 53 -11.29 -12.02 8.73
N SER A 54 -11.19 -13.32 9.05
CA SER A 54 -11.56 -13.86 10.35
C SER A 54 -10.51 -13.57 11.43
N LEU A 55 -9.21 -13.55 11.07
CA LEU A 55 -8.14 -13.12 11.97
C LEU A 55 -8.25 -11.63 12.29
N GLN A 56 -8.59 -10.80 11.32
CA GLN A 56 -8.80 -9.36 11.52
C GLN A 56 -10.03 -9.09 12.39
N ALA A 57 -11.12 -9.82 12.17
CA ALA A 57 -12.33 -9.69 12.99
C ALA A 57 -12.11 -10.23 14.42
N ALA A 58 -11.42 -11.35 14.59
CA ALA A 58 -11.14 -11.93 15.88
C ALA A 58 -10.10 -11.13 16.69
N ALA A 59 -9.03 -10.66 16.04
CA ALA A 59 -8.03 -9.82 16.68
C ALA A 59 -8.59 -8.44 17.07
N ALA A 60 -9.47 -7.85 16.26
CA ALA A 60 -10.06 -6.56 16.56
C ALA A 60 -11.17 -6.63 17.62
N LEU A 61 -11.85 -7.76 17.77
CA LEU A 61 -13.06 -7.84 18.59
C LEU A 61 -12.95 -8.79 19.80
N GLY A 62 -12.01 -9.76 19.80
CA GLY A 62 -11.91 -10.74 20.87
C GLY A 62 -11.45 -10.17 22.22
N TRP A 63 -10.62 -9.14 22.22
CA TRP A 63 -10.13 -8.46 23.44
C TRP A 63 -10.99 -7.28 23.87
N VAL A 64 -11.86 -6.76 22.99
CA VAL A 64 -12.76 -5.63 23.29
C VAL A 64 -14.03 -6.15 23.93
N GLN A 65 -14.17 -6.01 25.25
CA GLN A 65 -15.36 -6.44 25.98
C GLN A 65 -16.54 -5.47 25.83
N SER A 66 -16.29 -4.17 25.66
CA SER A 66 -17.32 -3.16 25.51
C SER A 66 -18.00 -3.21 24.14
N GLN A 67 -19.33 -3.41 24.13
CA GLN A 67 -20.15 -3.36 22.92
C GLN A 67 -20.09 -1.99 22.23
N GLN A 68 -20.11 -0.92 23.03
CA GLN A 68 -20.06 0.47 22.52
C GLN A 68 -18.74 0.74 21.79
N LEU A 69 -17.60 0.30 22.36
CA LEU A 69 -16.30 0.45 21.70
C LEU A 69 -16.26 -0.34 20.39
N ARG A 70 -16.84 -1.53 20.34
CA ARG A 70 -16.91 -2.32 19.08
C ARG A 70 -17.69 -1.60 17.99
N GLU A 71 -18.81 -0.96 18.35
CA GLU A 71 -19.63 -0.18 17.39
C GLU A 71 -18.87 1.05 16.88
N VAL A 72 -18.13 1.75 17.74
CA VAL A 72 -17.30 2.89 17.33
C VAL A 72 -16.16 2.44 16.43
N ILE A 73 -15.49 1.33 16.73
CA ILE A 73 -14.45 0.75 15.86
C ILE A 73 -15.04 0.38 14.49
N ALA A 74 -16.19 -0.28 14.45
CA ALA A 74 -16.85 -0.65 13.20
C ALA A 74 -17.22 0.59 12.36
N LEU A 75 -17.73 1.64 13.00
CA LEU A 75 -18.04 2.92 12.35
C LEU A 75 -16.77 3.60 11.80
N ALA A 76 -15.68 3.59 12.57
CA ALA A 76 -14.40 4.14 12.14
C ALA A 76 -13.83 3.39 10.93
N LEU A 77 -13.82 2.05 10.96
CA LEU A 77 -13.37 1.21 9.85
C LEU A 77 -14.20 1.43 8.57
N ALA A 78 -15.51 1.63 8.69
CA ALA A 78 -16.38 1.86 7.54
C ALA A 78 -16.20 3.26 6.90
N ASN A 79 -15.86 4.28 7.68
CA ASN A 79 -15.89 5.67 7.25
C ASN A 79 -14.51 6.34 7.16
N ASN A 80 -13.44 5.71 7.64
CA ASN A 80 -12.11 6.32 7.64
C ASN A 80 -11.61 6.56 6.20
N ARG A 81 -11.14 7.77 5.95
CA ARG A 81 -10.64 8.18 4.64
C ARG A 81 -9.22 7.69 4.36
N ASP A 82 -8.39 7.56 5.39
CA ASP A 82 -7.01 7.08 5.25
C ASP A 82 -6.99 5.61 4.85
N LEU A 83 -7.93 4.82 5.36
CA LEU A 83 -8.10 3.44 4.93
C LEU A 83 -8.51 3.36 3.44
N ARG A 84 -9.36 4.27 2.96
CA ARG A 84 -9.71 4.37 1.53
C ARG A 84 -8.49 4.77 0.68
N VAL A 85 -7.68 5.73 1.16
CA VAL A 85 -6.43 6.11 0.48
C VAL A 85 -5.46 4.93 0.42
N ALA A 86 -5.39 4.11 1.47
CA ALA A 86 -4.57 2.89 1.47
C ALA A 86 -5.05 1.88 0.41
N VAL A 87 -6.37 1.71 0.24
CA VAL A 87 -6.95 0.84 -0.82
C VAL A 87 -6.62 1.38 -2.21
N GLU A 88 -6.81 2.67 -2.46
CA GLU A 88 -6.45 3.29 -3.75
C GLU A 88 -4.94 3.21 -4.05
N SER A 89 -4.12 3.22 -3.02
CA SER A 89 -2.67 3.04 -3.14
C SER A 89 -2.29 1.63 -3.62
N ILE A 90 -3.06 0.60 -3.26
CA ILE A 90 -2.90 -0.76 -3.77
C ILE A 90 -3.17 -0.79 -5.28
N GLU A 91 -4.27 -0.18 -5.74
CA GLU A 91 -4.61 -0.14 -7.17
C GLU A 91 -3.55 0.62 -7.99
N ARG A 92 -3.01 1.70 -7.42
CA ARG A 92 -1.88 2.42 -8.03
C ARG A 92 -0.64 1.53 -8.15
N ALA A 93 -0.27 0.83 -7.08
CA ALA A 93 0.89 -0.06 -7.08
C ALA A 93 0.68 -1.23 -8.06
N ARG A 94 -0.55 -1.76 -8.14
CA ARG A 94 -0.93 -2.79 -9.10
C ARG A 94 -0.80 -2.31 -10.56
N ALA A 95 -1.27 -1.09 -10.84
CA ALA A 95 -1.13 -0.48 -12.17
C ALA A 95 0.36 -0.26 -12.52
N GLN A 96 1.17 0.21 -11.57
CA GLN A 96 2.61 0.39 -11.75
C GLN A 96 3.32 -0.94 -12.02
N TYR A 97 2.96 -2.00 -11.29
CA TYR A 97 3.45 -3.35 -11.59
C TYR A 97 3.07 -3.78 -13.01
N GLY A 98 1.82 -3.51 -13.44
CA GLY A 98 1.36 -3.80 -14.80
C GLY A 98 2.21 -3.09 -15.87
N ILE A 99 2.57 -1.83 -15.65
CA ILE A 99 3.44 -1.04 -16.54
C ILE A 99 4.82 -1.67 -16.61
N THR A 100 5.47 -1.93 -15.48
CA THR A 100 6.81 -2.52 -15.44
C THR A 100 6.83 -3.94 -16.05
N ARG A 101 5.75 -4.71 -15.85
CA ARG A 101 5.61 -6.02 -16.48
C ARG A 101 5.44 -5.94 -17.98
N ALA A 102 4.84 -4.88 -18.52
CA ALA A 102 4.66 -4.68 -19.95
C ALA A 102 6.01 -4.51 -20.68
N ASP A 103 7.06 -4.04 -20.00
CA ASP A 103 8.42 -3.92 -20.56
C ASP A 103 9.04 -5.29 -20.92
N LEU A 104 8.46 -6.40 -20.44
CA LEU A 104 8.84 -7.76 -20.88
C LEU A 104 8.39 -8.07 -22.32
N LEU A 105 7.52 -7.26 -22.90
CA LEU A 105 6.98 -7.43 -24.24
C LEU A 105 7.41 -6.27 -25.15
N PRO A 106 7.61 -6.52 -26.45
CA PRO A 106 7.88 -5.44 -27.38
C PRO A 106 6.70 -4.48 -27.46
N SER A 107 6.95 -3.17 -27.36
CA SER A 107 5.91 -2.17 -27.54
C SER A 107 5.62 -1.92 -29.02
N VAL A 108 4.33 -1.90 -29.35
CA VAL A 108 3.83 -1.60 -30.70
C VAL A 108 3.24 -0.20 -30.69
N THR A 109 3.72 0.66 -31.59
CA THR A 109 3.22 2.02 -31.75
C THR A 109 2.48 2.16 -33.07
N ALA A 110 1.29 2.75 -33.03
CA ALA A 110 0.56 3.18 -34.22
C ALA A 110 0.52 4.71 -34.22
N GLN A 111 0.98 5.31 -35.30
CA GLN A 111 0.99 6.76 -35.44
C GLN A 111 0.29 7.15 -36.76
N ALA A 112 -0.66 8.08 -36.62
CA ALA A 112 -1.31 8.69 -37.77
C ALA A 112 -1.15 10.21 -37.68
N GLN A 113 -0.71 10.85 -38.76
CA GLN A 113 -0.52 12.29 -38.82
C GLN A 113 -1.13 12.82 -40.11
N ALA A 114 -1.83 13.95 -39.97
CA ALA A 114 -2.31 14.73 -41.12
C ALA A 114 -1.65 16.12 -41.05
N SER A 115 -1.04 16.54 -42.13
CA SER A 115 -0.49 17.89 -42.25
C SER A 115 -1.06 18.56 -43.51
N ARG A 116 -1.41 19.84 -43.38
CA ARG A 116 -1.84 20.69 -44.48
C ARG A 116 -1.02 21.96 -44.46
N ALA A 117 -0.24 22.16 -45.52
CA ALA A 117 0.61 23.32 -45.67
C ALA A 117 0.18 24.13 -46.91
N ARG A 118 0.14 25.46 -46.78
CA ARG A 118 -0.02 26.37 -47.90
C ARG A 118 1.31 27.05 -48.19
N THR A 119 1.84 26.82 -49.39
CA THR A 119 3.04 27.49 -49.87
C THR A 119 2.62 28.75 -50.63
N ALA A 120 3.14 29.90 -50.28
CA ALA A 120 2.86 31.16 -50.97
C ALA A 120 3.56 31.18 -52.35
N ALA A 121 2.99 31.94 -53.29
CA ALA A 121 3.61 32.12 -54.60
C ALA A 121 5.00 32.75 -54.46
N GLY A 122 5.96 32.27 -55.22
CA GLY A 122 7.34 32.81 -55.25
C GLY A 122 8.26 32.37 -54.13
N MET A 123 7.81 31.49 -53.21
CA MET A 123 8.60 31.08 -52.04
C MET A 123 9.67 30.02 -52.35
N THR A 124 9.45 29.20 -53.39
CA THR A 124 10.39 28.15 -53.82
C THR A 124 11.01 28.48 -55.20
N SER A 125 10.30 29.19 -56.06
CA SER A 125 10.81 29.78 -57.32
C SER A 125 9.90 30.91 -57.77
N ALA A 126 10.45 31.92 -58.48
CA ALA A 126 9.73 33.13 -58.88
C ALA A 126 8.50 32.88 -59.78
N THR A 127 8.38 31.70 -60.36
CA THR A 127 7.31 31.31 -61.31
C THR A 127 6.27 30.37 -60.67
N GLN A 128 6.43 29.97 -59.39
CA GLN A 128 5.53 29.00 -58.74
C GLN A 128 4.30 29.69 -58.15
N ALA A 129 3.12 29.25 -58.59
CA ALA A 129 1.84 29.69 -58.04
C ALA A 129 1.64 29.16 -56.62
N ALA A 130 0.84 29.86 -55.83
CA ALA A 130 0.46 29.39 -54.49
C ALA A 130 -0.19 28.00 -54.58
N SER A 131 0.28 27.08 -53.77
CA SER A 131 -0.23 25.70 -53.71
C SER A 131 -0.60 25.31 -52.27
N VAL A 132 -1.60 24.43 -52.16
CA VAL A 132 -1.96 23.78 -50.88
C VAL A 132 -1.63 22.31 -51.01
N SER A 133 -0.71 21.83 -50.18
CA SER A 133 -0.39 20.42 -50.07
C SER A 133 -1.04 19.83 -48.83
N THR A 134 -1.63 18.66 -48.95
CA THR A 134 -2.16 17.88 -47.81
C THR A 134 -1.47 16.54 -47.83
N GLN A 135 -0.88 16.16 -46.69
CA GLN A 135 -0.17 14.90 -46.53
C GLN A 135 -0.80 14.13 -45.37
N TYR A 136 -1.11 12.88 -45.61
CA TYR A 136 -1.53 11.91 -44.62
C TYR A 136 -0.46 10.84 -44.48
N THR A 137 0.01 10.60 -43.28
CA THR A 137 0.95 9.52 -42.99
C THR A 137 0.35 8.63 -41.92
N ALA A 138 0.36 7.33 -42.14
CA ALA A 138 0.02 6.32 -41.13
C ALA A 138 1.15 5.30 -41.11
N GLN A 139 1.64 5.01 -39.92
CA GLN A 139 2.72 4.05 -39.70
C GLN A 139 2.47 3.21 -38.46
N LEU A 140 2.85 1.94 -38.54
CA LEU A 140 2.97 1.02 -37.48
C LEU A 140 4.45 0.74 -37.26
N GLY A 141 4.90 0.81 -36.01
CA GLY A 141 6.30 0.58 -35.70
C GLY A 141 6.43 -0.26 -34.41
N PHE A 142 7.51 -1.01 -34.33
CA PHE A 142 7.95 -1.58 -33.10
C PHE A 142 8.98 -0.63 -32.47
N ALA A 143 8.80 -0.28 -31.21
CA ALA A 143 9.84 0.41 -30.47
C ALA A 143 10.99 -0.57 -30.15
N SER A 144 12.12 -0.03 -29.73
CA SER A 144 13.27 -0.86 -29.31
C SER A 144 12.84 -1.85 -28.22
N TYR A 145 13.14 -3.12 -28.43
CA TYR A 145 12.91 -4.19 -27.48
C TYR A 145 14.24 -4.67 -26.93
N GLU A 146 14.36 -4.75 -25.60
CA GLU A 146 15.55 -5.27 -24.92
C GLU A 146 15.36 -6.76 -24.66
N ILE A 147 16.24 -7.58 -25.25
CA ILE A 147 16.29 -9.01 -24.94
C ILE A 147 16.93 -9.19 -23.57
N ASP A 148 16.17 -9.65 -22.60
CA ASP A 148 16.60 -9.78 -21.22
C ASP A 148 17.38 -11.08 -20.99
N LEU A 149 18.68 -11.06 -21.33
CA LEU A 149 19.58 -12.20 -21.16
C LEU A 149 20.01 -12.42 -19.70
N TRP A 150 20.14 -11.33 -18.92
CA TRP A 150 20.63 -11.37 -17.52
C TRP A 150 19.54 -11.15 -16.49
N GLY A 151 18.29 -11.09 -16.87
CA GLY A 151 17.17 -10.96 -15.97
C GLY A 151 16.93 -9.56 -15.41
N ARG A 152 17.49 -8.49 -16.03
CA ARG A 152 17.30 -7.11 -15.57
C ARG A 152 15.83 -6.71 -15.55
N VAL A 153 15.13 -6.89 -16.66
CA VAL A 153 13.71 -6.49 -16.78
C VAL A 153 12.83 -7.40 -15.93
N ARG A 154 13.12 -8.71 -15.90
CA ARG A 154 12.43 -9.66 -15.03
C ARG A 154 12.57 -9.30 -13.56
N ASN A 155 13.77 -8.94 -13.10
CA ASN A 155 14.00 -8.54 -11.73
C ASN A 155 13.36 -7.19 -11.37
N LEU A 156 13.28 -6.25 -12.32
CA LEU A 156 12.53 -5.00 -12.14
C LEU A 156 11.03 -5.26 -11.99
N SER A 157 10.48 -6.18 -12.79
CA SER A 157 9.09 -6.60 -12.67
C SER A 157 8.82 -7.30 -11.33
N GLU A 158 9.75 -8.14 -10.87
CA GLU A 158 9.66 -8.77 -9.55
C GLU A 158 9.73 -7.73 -8.41
N ALA A 159 10.62 -6.76 -8.50
CA ALA A 159 10.70 -5.66 -7.53
C ALA A 159 9.39 -4.86 -7.47
N ALA A 160 8.77 -4.58 -8.63
CA ALA A 160 7.47 -3.92 -8.69
C ALA A 160 6.34 -4.77 -8.10
N LEU A 161 6.40 -6.10 -8.27
CA LEU A 161 5.49 -7.04 -7.60
C LEU A 161 5.63 -6.97 -6.08
N GLN A 162 6.86 -6.94 -5.56
CA GLN A 162 7.10 -6.83 -4.12
C GLN A 162 6.60 -5.49 -3.56
N GLN A 163 6.70 -4.39 -4.31
CA GLN A 163 6.11 -3.10 -3.94
C GLN A 163 4.58 -3.15 -3.90
N PHE A 164 3.95 -3.86 -4.84
CA PHE A 164 2.51 -4.08 -4.81
C PHE A 164 2.10 -4.88 -3.56
N LEU A 165 2.77 -6.00 -3.25
CA LEU A 165 2.53 -6.79 -2.04
C LEU A 165 2.78 -5.98 -0.75
N GLN A 166 3.80 -5.12 -0.74
CA GLN A 166 4.05 -4.18 0.36
C GLN A 166 2.87 -3.24 0.58
N SER A 167 2.25 -2.73 -0.49
CA SER A 167 1.09 -1.84 -0.37
C SER A 167 -0.13 -2.53 0.26
N GLU A 168 -0.32 -3.82 0.00
CA GLU A 168 -1.35 -4.64 0.65
C GLU A 168 -1.09 -4.78 2.16
N GLN A 169 0.17 -5.02 2.56
CA GLN A 169 0.52 -5.07 3.98
C GLN A 169 0.38 -3.69 4.65
N ASN A 170 0.69 -2.61 3.94
CA ASN A 170 0.50 -1.25 4.46
C ASN A 170 -0.97 -0.95 4.77
N ARG A 171 -1.91 -1.41 3.95
CA ARG A 171 -3.35 -1.31 4.25
C ARG A 171 -3.69 -1.97 5.60
N ARG A 172 -3.11 -3.15 5.87
CA ARG A 172 -3.31 -3.84 7.16
C ARG A 172 -2.74 -3.02 8.33
N ASN A 173 -1.56 -2.42 8.15
CA ASN A 173 -0.95 -1.56 9.16
C ASN A 173 -1.83 -0.35 9.46
N VAL A 174 -2.38 0.31 8.44
CA VAL A 174 -3.33 1.44 8.61
C VAL A 174 -4.59 0.99 9.35
N GLN A 175 -5.11 -0.19 9.04
CA GLN A 175 -6.29 -0.74 9.71
C GLN A 175 -6.02 -1.03 11.19
N ILE A 176 -4.88 -1.65 11.52
CA ILE A 176 -4.47 -1.95 12.91
C ILE A 176 -4.25 -0.64 13.66
N GLY A 177 -3.55 0.32 13.06
CA GLY A 177 -3.31 1.64 13.63
C GLY A 177 -4.63 2.35 13.96
N LEU A 178 -5.58 2.37 13.03
CA LEU A 178 -6.89 2.99 13.25
C LEU A 178 -7.64 2.35 14.43
N VAL A 179 -7.63 1.02 14.55
CA VAL A 179 -8.26 0.33 15.68
C VAL A 179 -7.59 0.73 17.00
N ALA A 180 -6.25 0.79 17.02
CA ALA A 180 -5.49 1.20 18.20
C ALA A 180 -5.78 2.66 18.59
N ASP A 181 -5.84 3.57 17.62
CA ASP A 181 -6.11 4.99 17.87
C ASP A 181 -7.52 5.21 18.43
N VAL A 182 -8.53 4.53 17.88
CA VAL A 182 -9.90 4.57 18.39
C VAL A 182 -9.98 4.02 19.80
N ALA A 183 -9.32 2.88 20.07
CA ALA A 183 -9.30 2.28 21.41
C ALA A 183 -8.60 3.19 22.43
N ASN A 184 -7.47 3.78 22.10
CA ASN A 184 -6.74 4.71 22.94
C ASN A 184 -7.57 5.98 23.23
N GLY A 185 -8.22 6.54 22.21
CA GLY A 185 -9.13 7.67 22.38
C GLY A 185 -10.29 7.37 23.32
N TRP A 186 -10.89 6.18 23.18
CA TRP A 186 -11.97 5.72 24.06
C TRP A 186 -11.52 5.58 25.51
N LEU A 187 -10.36 4.95 25.75
CA LEU A 187 -9.80 4.79 27.10
C LEU A 187 -9.43 6.13 27.72
N THR A 188 -8.87 7.05 26.93
CA THR A 188 -8.57 8.42 27.39
C THR A 188 -9.82 9.15 27.79
N LEU A 189 -10.87 9.09 26.96
CA LEU A 189 -12.17 9.70 27.29
C LEU A 189 -12.76 9.13 28.59
N ALA A 190 -12.71 7.81 28.77
CA ALA A 190 -13.19 7.16 30.00
C ALA A 190 -12.40 7.61 31.23
N ALA A 191 -11.07 7.71 31.12
CA ALA A 191 -10.21 8.21 32.19
C ALA A 191 -10.51 9.67 32.54
N ASP A 192 -10.72 10.52 31.54
CA ASP A 192 -11.03 11.93 31.74
C ASP A 192 -12.42 12.13 32.35
N GLN A 193 -13.40 11.31 31.98
CA GLN A 193 -14.71 11.30 32.64
C GLN A 193 -14.59 10.91 34.15
N ALA A 194 -13.80 9.88 34.45
CA ALA A 194 -13.55 9.50 35.86
C ALA A 194 -12.83 10.61 36.62
N ARG A 195 -11.85 11.27 36.04
CA ARG A 195 -11.16 12.44 36.62
C ARG A 195 -12.11 13.60 36.88
N LEU A 196 -12.99 13.90 35.91
CA LEU A 196 -14.00 14.94 36.08
C LEU A 196 -14.95 14.63 37.24
N GLN A 197 -15.41 13.38 37.35
CA GLN A 197 -16.27 12.97 38.46
C GLN A 197 -15.55 13.12 39.79
N LEU A 198 -14.31 12.64 39.91
CA LEU A 198 -13.50 12.81 41.11
C LEU A 198 -13.29 14.29 41.49
N ALA A 199 -13.03 15.13 40.51
CA ALA A 199 -12.87 16.57 40.75
C ALA A 199 -14.15 17.22 41.30
N ARG A 200 -15.32 16.84 40.74
CA ARG A 200 -16.63 17.31 41.22
C ARG A 200 -16.91 16.84 42.67
N ASP A 201 -16.64 15.58 42.95
CA ASP A 201 -16.84 15.03 44.31
C ASP A 201 -15.87 15.66 45.31
N THR A 202 -14.63 15.94 44.90
CA THR A 202 -13.64 16.66 45.70
C THR A 202 -14.10 18.09 45.99
N LEU A 203 -14.58 18.82 44.95
CA LEU A 203 -15.10 20.16 45.12
C LEU A 203 -16.26 20.18 46.14
N ALA A 204 -17.26 19.31 45.93
CA ALA A 204 -18.41 19.22 46.83
C ALA A 204 -18.00 18.89 48.30
N SER A 205 -16.99 18.03 48.48
CA SER A 205 -16.42 17.72 49.79
C SER A 205 -15.72 18.92 50.44
N ARG A 206 -14.97 19.70 49.63
CA ARG A 206 -14.29 20.92 50.13
C ARG A 206 -15.26 22.03 50.47
N GLU A 207 -16.31 22.23 49.68
CA GLU A 207 -17.38 23.19 49.98
C GLU A 207 -18.06 22.86 51.32
N LYS A 208 -18.45 21.58 51.54
CA LYS A 208 -19.01 21.16 52.82
C LYS A 208 -18.07 21.38 54.01
N ALA A 209 -16.77 21.09 53.82
CA ALA A 209 -15.78 21.32 54.86
C ALA A 209 -15.62 22.83 55.15
N TYR A 210 -15.62 23.66 54.12
CA TYR A 210 -15.56 25.12 54.26
C TYR A 210 -16.78 25.67 55.02
N ASP A 211 -17.99 25.26 54.65
CA ASP A 211 -19.22 25.66 55.32
C ASP A 211 -19.23 25.23 56.79
N CYS A 212 -18.75 24.01 57.07
CA CYS A 212 -18.61 23.53 58.45
C CYS A 212 -17.64 24.36 59.26
N LEU A 213 -16.48 24.74 58.72
CA LEU A 213 -15.49 25.57 59.37
C LEU A 213 -16.00 27.00 59.63
N LEU A 214 -16.74 27.59 58.65
CA LEU A 214 -17.35 28.89 58.83
C LEU A 214 -18.37 28.91 59.97
N TYR A 215 -19.18 27.86 60.08
CA TYR A 215 -20.18 27.76 61.14
C TYR A 215 -19.59 27.47 62.51
N THR A 216 -18.51 26.68 62.59
CA THR A 216 -17.86 26.26 63.86
C THR A 216 -16.74 27.22 64.30
N SER A 217 -16.25 28.12 63.43
CA SER A 217 -15.24 29.11 63.83
C SER A 217 -15.87 30.16 64.74
N PRO A 218 -15.38 30.36 65.98
CA PRO A 218 -15.89 31.38 66.84
C PRO A 218 -15.69 32.77 66.19
N SER A 219 -16.75 33.58 66.25
CA SER A 219 -16.68 34.98 65.73
C SER A 219 -15.56 35.74 66.46
N PRO A 220 -14.78 36.59 65.76
CA PRO A 220 -13.83 37.48 66.46
C PRO A 220 -14.45 38.31 67.56
N ARG A 221 -15.77 38.48 67.60
CA ARG A 221 -16.50 39.11 68.69
C ARG A 221 -16.62 38.26 69.96
N ASP A 222 -16.53 36.96 69.84
CA ASP A 222 -16.64 36.03 71.02
C ASP A 222 -15.31 35.84 71.75
N LEU A 223 -14.21 36.41 71.20
CA LEU A 223 -12.87 36.40 71.83
C LEU A 223 -12.55 37.70 72.59
N SER A 224 -13.49 38.62 72.75
CA SER A 224 -13.31 39.92 73.36
C SER A 224 -14.02 40.09 74.67
N THR A 225 -14.11 39.02 75.52
CA THR A 225 -14.51 39.09 76.88
C THR A 225 -13.38 38.69 77.79
#